data_ea1cac7ec5041e8d61519fde3df51c6c
#
_entry.id   ea1cac7ec5041e8d61519fde3df51c6c
#
_cell.length_a   1.000
_cell.length_b   1.000
_cell.length_c   1.000
_cell.angle_alpha   90.00
_cell.angle_beta   90.00
_cell.angle_gamma   90.00
#
_symmetry.space_group_name_H-M   'P 1'
#
loop_
_entity.id
_entity.type
_entity.pdbx_description
1 polymer ?
#
loop_
_entity_poly.entity_id
_entity_poly.type
_entity_poly.pdbx_seq_one_letter_code
_entity_poly.pdbx_strand_id
1 'polypeptide(L)'
;PALSLAEAQTEIIVFAAASMTETLTEIKALYEAAHPGIVLTYNFDSSGTLKTQIQEGADCDLFISAGQKQMDQLDINADASVNTEGLDFVVADSRINLLENKVTLVVPEGNPKGIESFDQMAEALKAGELFMAMGNSDVPVGQYTQKILAYYGLNEEELANAGELTYGSN
;
A
#
# COMPACT_ATOMS: atom_id res chain seq x y z
N PRO A 1 3.84 -8.41 -52.07
CA PRO A 1 4.17 -8.28 -50.65
C PRO A 1 3.24 -7.23 -50.04
N ALA A 2 2.35 -7.68 -49.16
CA ALA A 2 1.51 -6.78 -48.39
C ALA A 2 2.42 -6.12 -47.33
N LEU A 3 2.57 -4.80 -47.39
CA LEU A 3 3.10 -4.02 -46.26
C LEU A 3 2.06 -4.14 -45.15
N SER A 4 2.39 -4.91 -44.11
CA SER A 4 1.71 -4.82 -42.84
C SER A 4 2.06 -3.44 -42.26
N LEU A 5 1.09 -2.53 -42.27
CA LEU A 5 1.14 -1.35 -41.42
C LEU A 5 1.13 -1.88 -39.99
N ALA A 6 2.24 -1.76 -39.27
CA ALA A 6 2.24 -1.95 -37.83
C ALA A 6 1.24 -0.95 -37.26
N GLU A 7 0.15 -1.41 -36.65
CA GLU A 7 -0.76 -0.55 -35.92
C GLU A 7 0.05 0.16 -34.82
N ALA A 8 -0.08 1.48 -34.75
CA ALA A 8 0.56 2.25 -33.71
C ALA A 8 0.01 1.79 -32.36
N GLN A 9 0.91 1.25 -31.52
CA GLN A 9 0.54 0.87 -30.17
C GLN A 9 0.46 2.11 -29.27
N THR A 10 -0.55 2.14 -28.41
CA THR A 10 -0.67 3.16 -27.37
C THR A 10 -0.01 2.63 -26.10
N GLU A 11 1.04 3.29 -25.64
CA GLU A 11 1.67 3.01 -24.36
C GLU A 11 0.88 3.71 -23.26
N ILE A 12 0.65 3.02 -22.13
CA ILE A 12 0.09 3.56 -20.90
C ILE A 12 1.11 3.31 -19.80
N ILE A 13 1.62 4.39 -19.22
CA ILE A 13 2.63 4.35 -18.16
C ILE A 13 1.92 4.33 -16.81
N VAL A 14 2.11 3.24 -16.07
CA VAL A 14 1.45 3.01 -14.78
C VAL A 14 2.48 2.99 -13.66
N PHE A 15 2.38 3.94 -12.75
CA PHE A 15 3.13 3.93 -11.50
C PHE A 15 2.30 3.24 -10.44
N ALA A 16 2.82 2.18 -9.82
CA ALA A 16 2.06 1.40 -8.85
C ALA A 16 2.92 1.00 -7.64
N ALA A 17 2.28 1.01 -6.48
CA ALA A 17 2.94 0.57 -5.24
C ALA A 17 3.52 -0.84 -5.39
N ALA A 18 4.74 -1.05 -4.91
CA ALA A 18 5.50 -2.30 -5.06
C ALA A 18 4.74 -3.55 -4.55
N SER A 19 3.87 -3.40 -3.56
CA SER A 19 3.01 -4.48 -3.06
C SER A 19 2.02 -5.03 -4.09
N MET A 20 1.82 -4.33 -5.22
CA MET A 20 0.90 -4.72 -6.29
C MET A 20 1.61 -5.38 -7.48
N THR A 21 2.94 -5.54 -7.43
CA THR A 21 3.77 -5.99 -8.55
C THR A 21 3.26 -7.31 -9.15
N GLU A 22 3.03 -8.32 -8.32
CA GLU A 22 2.60 -9.65 -8.78
C GLU A 22 1.24 -9.58 -9.48
N THR A 23 0.23 -9.02 -8.79
CA THR A 23 -1.13 -8.91 -9.31
C THR A 23 -1.22 -8.09 -10.59
N LEU A 24 -0.55 -6.93 -10.63
CA LEU A 24 -0.60 -6.07 -11.82
C LEU A 24 0.18 -6.65 -13.00
N THR A 25 1.23 -7.44 -12.74
CA THR A 25 1.94 -8.17 -13.80
C THR A 25 1.04 -9.22 -14.45
N GLU A 26 0.21 -9.93 -13.68
CA GLU A 26 -0.79 -10.85 -14.21
C GLU A 26 -1.88 -10.11 -15.00
N ILE A 27 -2.39 -9.00 -14.46
CA ILE A 27 -3.39 -8.16 -15.11
C ILE A 27 -2.87 -7.62 -16.44
N LYS A 28 -1.57 -7.21 -16.52
CA LYS A 28 -0.95 -6.76 -17.77
C LYS A 28 -1.15 -7.78 -18.89
N ALA A 29 -0.80 -9.03 -18.65
CA ALA A 29 -0.88 -10.08 -19.66
C ALA A 29 -2.32 -10.28 -20.18
N LEU A 30 -3.30 -10.25 -19.26
CA LEU A 30 -4.72 -10.38 -19.60
C LEU A 30 -5.25 -9.15 -20.35
N TYR A 31 -4.86 -7.97 -19.93
CA TYR A 31 -5.33 -6.72 -20.51
C TYR A 31 -4.78 -6.51 -21.93
N GLU A 32 -3.47 -6.70 -22.13
CA GLU A 32 -2.82 -6.58 -23.43
C GLU A 32 -3.33 -7.63 -24.43
N ALA A 33 -3.62 -8.85 -23.97
CA ALA A 33 -4.24 -9.88 -24.81
C ALA A 33 -5.67 -9.49 -25.29
N ALA A 34 -6.43 -8.80 -24.41
CA ALA A 34 -7.77 -8.32 -24.75
C ALA A 34 -7.75 -7.01 -25.57
N HIS A 35 -6.65 -6.26 -25.53
CA HIS A 35 -6.48 -4.95 -26.19
C HIS A 35 -5.15 -4.88 -26.96
N PRO A 36 -5.03 -5.57 -28.12
CA PRO A 36 -3.76 -5.72 -28.83
C PRO A 36 -3.05 -4.41 -29.24
N GLY A 37 -3.77 -3.28 -29.26
CA GLY A 37 -3.22 -1.97 -29.55
C GLY A 37 -2.66 -1.22 -28.34
N ILE A 38 -2.70 -1.81 -27.15
CA ILE A 38 -2.25 -1.18 -25.90
C ILE A 38 -1.06 -1.93 -25.33
N VAL A 39 -0.10 -1.17 -24.80
CA VAL A 39 1.07 -1.68 -24.03
C VAL A 39 1.07 -1.01 -22.67
N LEU A 40 1.05 -1.79 -21.59
CA LEU A 40 1.18 -1.29 -20.23
C LEU A 40 2.65 -1.30 -19.81
N THR A 41 3.19 -0.16 -19.44
CA THR A 41 4.55 -0.03 -18.89
C THR A 41 4.45 0.30 -17.41
N TYR A 42 4.95 -0.60 -16.55
CA TYR A 42 4.88 -0.42 -15.11
C TYR A 42 6.18 0.13 -14.52
N ASN A 43 6.04 1.05 -13.58
CA ASN A 43 7.06 1.44 -12.64
C ASN A 43 6.59 1.08 -11.22
N PHE A 44 7.26 0.12 -10.58
CA PHE A 44 6.92 -0.36 -9.24
C PHE A 44 7.93 0.15 -8.22
N ASP A 45 7.45 0.89 -7.22
CA ASP A 45 8.26 1.36 -6.10
C ASP A 45 7.34 1.68 -4.90
N SER A 46 7.90 2.23 -3.81
CA SER A 46 7.09 2.78 -2.73
C SER A 46 6.22 3.93 -3.26
N SER A 47 4.99 4.05 -2.75
CA SER A 47 4.10 5.14 -3.16
C SER A 47 4.72 6.53 -2.93
N GLY A 48 5.59 6.67 -1.93
CA GLY A 48 6.32 7.90 -1.66
C GLY A 48 7.35 8.22 -2.74
N THR A 49 8.14 7.24 -3.17
CA THR A 49 9.11 7.38 -4.26
C THR A 49 8.42 7.75 -5.57
N LEU A 50 7.36 7.03 -5.91
CA LEU A 50 6.59 7.27 -7.13
C LEU A 50 5.95 8.66 -7.15
N LYS A 51 5.38 9.09 -6.02
CA LYS A 51 4.86 10.44 -5.85
C LYS A 51 5.95 11.48 -6.12
N THR A 52 7.16 11.29 -5.60
CA THR A 52 8.28 12.20 -5.83
C THR A 52 8.70 12.23 -7.31
N GLN A 53 8.76 11.09 -7.97
CA GLN A 53 9.06 11.03 -9.42
C GLN A 53 8.02 11.78 -10.25
N ILE A 54 6.71 11.65 -9.94
CA ILE A 54 5.65 12.43 -10.60
C ILE A 54 5.86 13.92 -10.38
N GLN A 55 6.15 14.33 -9.16
CA GLN A 55 6.41 15.71 -8.79
C GLN A 55 7.62 16.30 -9.50
N GLU A 56 8.63 15.47 -9.79
CA GLU A 56 9.83 15.83 -10.55
C GLU A 56 9.62 15.80 -12.06
N GLY A 57 8.42 15.49 -12.54
CA GLY A 57 8.03 15.55 -13.94
C GLY A 57 8.21 14.24 -14.71
N ALA A 58 8.23 13.10 -14.02
CA ALA A 58 8.16 11.81 -14.71
C ALA A 58 6.81 11.61 -15.37
N ASP A 59 6.82 11.10 -16.61
CA ASP A 59 5.59 10.73 -17.32
C ASP A 59 4.87 9.61 -16.59
N CYS A 60 3.58 9.84 -16.28
CA CYS A 60 2.72 8.90 -15.59
C CYS A 60 1.27 9.10 -16.00
N ASP A 61 0.67 8.11 -16.66
CA ASP A 61 -0.73 8.16 -17.07
C ASP A 61 -1.67 7.69 -15.96
N LEU A 62 -1.22 6.72 -15.14
CA LEU A 62 -2.00 6.16 -14.04
C LEU A 62 -1.12 5.95 -12.81
N PHE A 63 -1.50 6.53 -11.68
CA PHE A 63 -0.85 6.30 -10.40
C PHE A 63 -1.73 5.48 -9.46
N ILE A 64 -1.24 4.32 -9.00
CA ILE A 64 -1.90 3.42 -8.05
C ILE A 64 -1.13 3.42 -6.74
N SER A 65 -1.56 4.26 -5.82
CA SER A 65 -0.94 4.42 -4.50
C SER A 65 -1.50 3.44 -3.48
N ALA A 66 -0.65 2.85 -2.65
CA ALA A 66 -1.07 2.08 -1.48
C ALA A 66 -1.53 2.94 -0.31
N GLY A 67 -1.27 4.25 -0.33
CA GLY A 67 -1.65 5.19 0.72
C GLY A 67 -2.40 6.40 0.17
N GLN A 68 -3.46 6.82 0.86
CA GLN A 68 -4.23 8.01 0.46
C GLN A 68 -3.39 9.29 0.57
N LYS A 69 -2.51 9.38 1.58
CA LYS A 69 -1.65 10.56 1.79
C LYS A 69 -0.84 10.96 0.56
N GLN A 70 -0.27 9.99 -0.17
CA GLN A 70 0.51 10.27 -1.36
C GLN A 70 -0.35 10.79 -2.51
N MET A 71 -1.59 10.31 -2.64
CA MET A 71 -2.56 10.85 -3.58
C MET A 71 -3.00 12.26 -3.17
N ASP A 72 -3.31 12.47 -1.88
CA ASP A 72 -3.72 13.77 -1.37
C ASP A 72 -2.63 14.85 -1.61
N GLN A 73 -1.36 14.48 -1.52
CA GLN A 73 -0.24 15.38 -1.76
C GLN A 73 -0.09 15.82 -3.23
N LEU A 74 -0.70 15.12 -4.17
CA LEU A 74 -0.68 15.44 -5.61
C LEU A 74 -2.00 16.05 -6.10
N ASP A 75 -3.04 16.04 -5.29
CA ASP A 75 -4.41 16.43 -5.65
C ASP A 75 -4.71 17.84 -5.12
N ILE A 76 -4.95 18.78 -6.03
CA ILE A 76 -5.27 20.17 -5.68
C ILE A 76 -6.57 20.31 -4.87
N ASN A 77 -7.46 19.32 -4.97
CA ASN A 77 -8.72 19.30 -4.23
C ASN A 77 -8.61 18.67 -2.84
N ALA A 78 -7.44 18.15 -2.48
CA ALA A 78 -7.20 17.61 -1.15
C ALA A 78 -7.02 18.74 -0.11
N ASP A 79 -7.02 18.34 1.17
CA ASP A 79 -6.79 19.28 2.28
C ASP A 79 -5.43 19.98 2.13
N ALA A 80 -5.42 21.29 2.16
CA ALA A 80 -4.22 22.12 2.04
C ALA A 80 -3.17 21.86 3.15
N SER A 81 -3.56 21.26 4.27
CA SER A 81 -2.62 20.80 5.29
C SER A 81 -1.83 19.54 4.88
N VAL A 82 -2.30 18.82 3.86
CA VAL A 82 -1.64 17.64 3.30
C VAL A 82 -0.93 17.97 1.99
N ASN A 83 -1.62 18.65 1.06
CA ASN A 83 -1.03 19.22 -0.16
C ASN A 83 -0.49 20.63 0.11
N THR A 84 0.56 20.70 0.89
CA THR A 84 1.15 21.99 1.33
C THR A 84 1.85 22.76 0.19
N GLU A 85 2.16 22.08 -0.90
CA GLU A 85 2.82 22.67 -2.07
C GLU A 85 1.82 23.11 -3.15
N GLY A 86 0.52 22.80 -2.99
CA GLY A 86 -0.51 23.15 -3.95
C GLY A 86 -0.35 22.44 -5.29
N LEU A 87 0.08 21.19 -5.27
CA LEU A 87 0.31 20.40 -6.48
C LEU A 87 -1.00 20.00 -7.15
N ASP A 88 -1.04 20.05 -8.48
CA ASP A 88 -2.20 19.73 -9.32
C ASP A 88 -1.80 18.70 -10.39
N PHE A 89 -1.58 17.47 -9.98
CA PHE A 89 -1.20 16.36 -10.86
C PHE A 89 -2.34 15.36 -11.10
N VAL A 90 -3.43 15.45 -10.32
CA VAL A 90 -4.55 14.54 -10.42
C VAL A 90 -5.64 15.14 -11.28
N VAL A 91 -5.97 14.49 -12.40
CA VAL A 91 -7.07 14.93 -13.27
C VAL A 91 -8.38 14.96 -12.46
N ALA A 92 -9.12 16.07 -12.58
CA ALA A 92 -10.37 16.24 -11.86
C ALA A 92 -11.31 15.05 -12.07
N ASP A 93 -11.95 14.59 -11.01
CA ASP A 93 -12.91 13.46 -10.98
C ASP A 93 -12.34 12.10 -11.42
N SER A 94 -11.03 11.98 -11.64
CA SER A 94 -10.38 10.70 -12.01
C SER A 94 -10.01 9.81 -10.84
N ARG A 95 -9.97 10.37 -9.63
CA ARG A 95 -9.53 9.66 -8.43
C ARG A 95 -10.61 8.69 -7.94
N ILE A 96 -10.21 7.44 -7.74
CA ILE A 96 -11.08 6.39 -7.19
C ILE A 96 -10.42 5.66 -6.03
N ASN A 97 -11.21 5.19 -5.08
CA ASN A 97 -10.77 4.22 -4.09
C ASN A 97 -10.92 2.83 -4.69
N LEU A 98 -9.82 2.26 -5.17
CA LEU A 98 -9.83 0.99 -5.89
C LEU A 98 -10.03 -0.21 -4.97
N LEU A 99 -9.34 -0.23 -3.81
CA LEU A 99 -9.29 -1.33 -2.86
C LEU A 99 -9.23 -0.80 -1.42
N GLU A 100 -9.65 -1.64 -0.49
CA GLU A 100 -9.40 -1.44 0.94
C GLU A 100 -8.29 -2.39 1.40
N ASN A 101 -7.34 -1.86 2.16
CA ASN A 101 -6.36 -2.67 2.86
C ASN A 101 -6.77 -2.83 4.33
N LYS A 102 -6.76 -4.07 4.84
CA LYS A 102 -7.12 -4.38 6.23
C LYS A 102 -5.98 -5.12 6.90
N VAL A 103 -5.65 -4.71 8.11
CA VAL A 103 -4.70 -5.45 8.94
C VAL A 103 -5.36 -6.75 9.40
N THR A 104 -4.65 -7.85 9.25
CA THR A 104 -5.08 -9.17 9.69
C THR A 104 -4.16 -9.66 10.81
N LEU A 105 -4.77 -10.30 11.80
CA LEU A 105 -4.06 -11.03 12.83
C LEU A 105 -3.73 -12.43 12.30
N VAL A 106 -2.46 -12.78 12.31
CA VAL A 106 -1.97 -14.11 11.92
C VAL A 106 -1.52 -14.84 13.17
N VAL A 107 -1.91 -16.10 13.29
CA VAL A 107 -1.52 -16.97 14.41
C VAL A 107 -0.73 -18.17 13.88
N PRO A 108 0.13 -18.80 14.72
CA PRO A 108 0.81 -20.04 14.35
C PRO A 108 -0.16 -21.16 13.99
N GLU A 109 0.32 -22.13 13.21
CA GLU A 109 -0.48 -23.30 12.84
C GLU A 109 -1.08 -23.98 14.06
N GLY A 110 -2.37 -24.32 13.96
CA GLY A 110 -3.15 -24.90 15.05
C GLY A 110 -3.58 -23.92 16.13
N ASN A 111 -3.22 -22.63 16.02
CA ASN A 111 -3.62 -21.58 16.97
C ASN A 111 -3.47 -22.01 18.45
N PRO A 112 -2.25 -22.33 18.93
CA PRO A 112 -2.04 -22.96 20.24
C PRO A 112 -2.47 -22.09 21.42
N LYS A 113 -2.68 -20.79 21.21
CA LYS A 113 -3.16 -19.84 22.21
C LYS A 113 -4.66 -19.55 22.13
N GLY A 114 -5.36 -20.09 21.12
CA GLY A 114 -6.79 -19.88 20.92
C GLY A 114 -7.17 -18.42 20.63
N ILE A 115 -6.30 -17.65 19.98
CA ILE A 115 -6.54 -16.24 19.66
C ILE A 115 -7.36 -16.17 18.37
N GLU A 116 -8.62 -15.73 18.46
CA GLU A 116 -9.55 -15.63 17.34
C GLU A 116 -9.96 -14.18 17.03
N SER A 117 -9.54 -13.21 17.85
CA SER A 117 -9.89 -11.81 17.68
C SER A 117 -8.81 -10.88 18.21
N PHE A 118 -8.86 -9.61 17.79
CA PHE A 118 -7.99 -8.56 18.35
C PHE A 118 -8.27 -8.32 19.84
N ASP A 119 -9.51 -8.48 20.30
CA ASP A 119 -9.86 -8.36 21.73
C ASP A 119 -9.11 -9.41 22.56
N GLN A 120 -9.16 -10.68 22.13
CA GLN A 120 -8.43 -11.77 22.81
C GLN A 120 -6.91 -11.56 22.75
N MET A 121 -6.38 -11.09 21.62
CA MET A 121 -4.98 -10.72 21.49
C MET A 121 -4.60 -9.65 22.53
N ALA A 122 -5.41 -8.59 22.65
CA ALA A 122 -5.13 -7.49 23.56
C ALA A 122 -5.18 -7.94 25.03
N GLU A 123 -6.13 -8.77 25.42
CA GLU A 123 -6.19 -9.31 26.78
C GLU A 123 -5.01 -10.24 27.10
N ALA A 124 -4.60 -11.08 26.14
CA ALA A 124 -3.45 -11.97 26.32
C ALA A 124 -2.11 -11.19 26.40
N LEU A 125 -1.98 -10.09 25.64
CA LEU A 125 -0.83 -9.18 25.77
C LEU A 125 -0.83 -8.47 27.13
N LYS A 126 -1.95 -7.96 27.61
CA LYS A 126 -2.04 -7.35 28.94
C LYS A 126 -1.72 -8.32 30.08
N ALA A 127 -1.98 -9.60 29.87
CA ALA A 127 -1.70 -10.65 30.84
C ALA A 127 -0.24 -11.17 30.77
N GLY A 128 0.55 -10.73 29.79
CA GLY A 128 1.91 -11.24 29.56
C GLY A 128 1.94 -12.70 29.05
N GLU A 129 0.85 -13.14 28.43
CA GLU A 129 0.68 -14.53 27.99
C GLU A 129 0.93 -14.71 26.49
N LEU A 130 1.14 -13.62 25.74
CA LEU A 130 1.30 -13.60 24.29
C LEU A 130 2.58 -12.91 23.91
N PHE A 131 3.27 -13.47 22.91
CA PHE A 131 4.36 -12.82 22.19
C PHE A 131 3.88 -12.45 20.80
N MET A 132 4.08 -11.20 20.40
CA MET A 132 3.63 -10.65 19.12
C MET A 132 4.83 -10.17 18.28
N ALA A 133 4.79 -10.46 16.97
CA ALA A 133 5.64 -9.83 15.98
C ALA A 133 4.83 -8.81 15.16
N MET A 134 5.38 -7.63 14.94
CA MET A 134 4.76 -6.59 14.11
C MET A 134 5.78 -5.96 13.16
N GLY A 135 5.30 -5.28 12.13
CA GLY A 135 6.17 -4.43 11.31
C GLY A 135 6.68 -3.24 12.12
N ASN A 136 7.85 -2.72 11.77
CA ASN A 136 8.37 -1.50 12.37
C ASN A 136 7.56 -0.25 11.93
N SER A 137 7.80 0.90 12.55
CA SER A 137 7.10 2.16 12.28
C SER A 137 7.33 2.73 10.87
N ASP A 138 8.34 2.23 10.14
CA ASP A 138 8.69 2.73 8.81
C ASP A 138 7.81 2.13 7.71
N VAL A 139 7.06 1.07 8.06
CA VAL A 139 6.16 0.38 7.13
C VAL A 139 4.69 0.55 7.51
N PRO A 140 3.77 0.58 6.51
CA PRO A 140 2.35 0.82 6.76
C PRO A 140 1.72 -0.14 7.77
N VAL A 141 2.05 -1.44 7.70
CA VAL A 141 1.51 -2.42 8.64
C VAL A 141 1.93 -2.14 10.08
N GLY A 142 3.16 -1.67 10.30
CA GLY A 142 3.61 -1.24 11.63
C GLY A 142 2.83 -0.05 12.14
N GLN A 143 2.64 0.98 11.32
CA GLN A 143 1.85 2.17 11.68
C GLN A 143 0.39 1.83 11.99
N TYR A 144 -0.20 0.90 11.26
CA TYR A 144 -1.57 0.42 11.56
C TYR A 144 -1.59 -0.39 12.86
N THR A 145 -0.60 -1.24 13.10
CA THR A 145 -0.49 -2.01 14.34
C THR A 145 -0.35 -1.10 15.55
N GLN A 146 0.44 -0.03 15.46
CA GLN A 146 0.54 0.99 16.52
C GLN A 146 -0.83 1.60 16.87
N LYS A 147 -1.66 1.90 15.85
CA LYS A 147 -3.02 2.40 16.07
C LYS A 147 -3.92 1.36 16.73
N ILE A 148 -3.76 0.09 16.39
CA ILE A 148 -4.51 -1.02 17.03
C ILE A 148 -4.10 -1.13 18.50
N LEU A 149 -2.80 -1.16 18.79
CA LEU A 149 -2.31 -1.20 20.18
C LEU A 149 -2.83 -0.03 20.99
N ALA A 150 -2.76 1.21 20.44
CA ALA A 150 -3.28 2.40 21.10
C ALA A 150 -4.79 2.33 21.36
N TYR A 151 -5.58 1.78 20.43
CA TYR A 151 -7.03 1.57 20.60
C TYR A 151 -7.34 0.66 21.80
N TYR A 152 -6.52 -0.36 22.04
CA TYR A 152 -6.65 -1.27 23.18
C TYR A 152 -5.95 -0.77 24.46
N GLY A 153 -5.37 0.42 24.44
CA GLY A 153 -4.63 1.00 25.57
C GLY A 153 -3.33 0.26 25.89
N LEU A 154 -2.74 -0.40 24.88
CA LEU A 154 -1.46 -1.09 24.98
C LEU A 154 -0.32 -0.13 24.60
N ASN A 155 0.74 -0.14 25.39
CA ASN A 155 1.95 0.65 25.13
C ASN A 155 2.98 -0.22 24.41
N GLU A 156 3.33 0.14 23.17
CA GLU A 156 4.28 -0.58 22.33
C GLU A 156 5.65 -0.72 22.99
N GLU A 157 6.17 0.37 23.60
CA GLU A 157 7.48 0.39 24.24
C GLU A 157 7.50 -0.51 25.49
N GLU A 158 6.44 -0.50 26.29
CA GLU A 158 6.30 -1.37 27.45
C GLU A 158 6.29 -2.85 27.06
N LEU A 159 5.52 -3.21 26.02
CA LEU A 159 5.48 -4.58 25.50
C LEU A 159 6.83 -5.03 24.94
N ALA A 160 7.53 -4.16 24.22
CA ALA A 160 8.87 -4.46 23.70
C ALA A 160 9.89 -4.65 24.84
N ASN A 161 9.86 -3.80 25.86
CA ASN A 161 10.74 -3.89 27.02
C ASN A 161 10.45 -5.15 27.88
N ALA A 162 9.19 -5.57 27.95
CA ALA A 162 8.77 -6.82 28.60
C ALA A 162 9.17 -8.07 27.79
N GLY A 163 9.63 -7.93 26.55
CA GLY A 163 9.92 -9.05 25.67
C GLY A 163 8.68 -9.71 25.06
N GLU A 164 7.56 -9.04 25.10
CA GLU A 164 6.27 -9.52 24.58
C GLU A 164 6.02 -9.10 23.12
N LEU A 165 6.87 -8.20 22.60
CA LEU A 165 6.78 -7.66 21.25
C LEU A 165 8.13 -7.66 20.57
N THR A 166 8.16 -8.03 19.28
CA THR A 166 9.33 -7.90 18.40
C THR A 166 8.95 -7.28 17.07
N TYR A 167 9.94 -6.76 16.36
CA TYR A 167 9.76 -6.15 15.05
C TYR A 167 10.31 -7.07 13.97
N GLY A 168 9.46 -7.35 12.97
CA GLY A 168 9.89 -7.99 11.74
C GLY A 168 10.52 -6.96 10.79
N SER A 169 11.56 -7.38 10.09
CA SER A 169 12.01 -6.71 8.87
C SER A 169 11.07 -7.11 7.72
N ASN A 170 10.80 -6.21 6.79
CA ASN A 170 10.11 -6.52 5.53
C ASN A 170 10.77 -7.66 4.79
#